data_4af237f4c2c76a77ff97ff47ba9246fe
#
_entry.id   4af237f4c2c76a77ff97ff47ba9246fe
#
_cell.length_a   1.000
_cell.length_b   1.000
_cell.length_c   1.000
_cell.angle_alpha   90.00
_cell.angle_beta   90.00
_cell.angle_gamma   90.00
#
_symmetry.space_group_name_H-M   'P 1'
#
loop_
_entity.id
_entity.type
_entity.pdbx_description
1 polymer ?
#
loop_
_entity_poly.entity_id
_entity_poly.type
_entity_poly.pdbx_seq_one_letter_code
_entity_poly.pdbx_strand_id
1 'polypeptide(L)'
;MVMLGSFHALKDECYPLPEAVTNAYNNADILAVECDITSTSEDGEYMKNLMKQMLYNDNTKLSQHISEEAYSALQTYLGYWGMDISALEVYRPWAVSSTLDTLLIQDSDFDTEKGLDNFLL
;
A
#
# COMPACT_ATOMS: atom_id res chain seq x y z
N MET A 1 -3.83 0.29 28.28
CA MET A 1 -3.85 0.18 26.80
C MET A 1 -2.93 1.25 26.23
N VAL A 2 -2.00 0.87 25.39
CA VAL A 2 -1.15 1.79 24.63
C VAL A 2 -1.60 1.72 23.17
N MET A 3 -1.66 2.85 22.49
CA MET A 3 -2.00 2.94 21.07
C MET A 3 -0.82 3.54 20.32
N LEU A 4 -0.45 2.92 19.22
CA LEU A 4 0.61 3.37 18.31
C LEU A 4 0.04 3.46 16.91
N GLY A 5 0.34 4.54 16.18
CA GLY A 5 0.02 4.63 14.75
C GLY A 5 0.94 3.72 13.96
N SER A 6 0.39 2.96 13.01
CA SER A 6 1.19 2.08 12.17
C SER A 6 1.91 2.84 11.06
N PHE A 7 3.07 2.33 10.67
CA PHE A 7 3.83 2.72 9.49
C PHE A 7 4.08 1.49 8.64
N HIS A 8 3.52 1.46 7.44
CA HIS A 8 3.57 0.29 6.56
C HIS A 8 4.88 0.13 5.79
N ALA A 9 5.74 1.15 5.81
CA ALA A 9 7.09 1.08 5.28
C ALA A 9 8.02 1.95 6.13
N LEU A 10 9.18 1.45 6.48
CA LEU A 10 10.18 2.14 7.27
C LEU A 10 11.58 1.94 6.66
N LYS A 11 12.55 2.75 7.12
CA LYS A 11 13.95 2.63 6.74
C LYS A 11 14.75 1.90 7.82
N ASP A 12 15.95 1.41 7.48
CA ASP A 12 16.87 0.81 8.44
C ASP A 12 17.20 1.72 9.62
N GLU A 13 17.35 3.02 9.35
CA GLU A 13 17.65 4.02 10.39
C GLU A 13 16.55 4.24 11.43
N CYS A 14 15.34 3.73 11.17
CA CYS A 14 14.24 3.75 12.12
C CYS A 14 14.39 2.69 13.22
N TYR A 15 15.36 1.81 13.07
CA TYR A 15 15.62 0.73 14.00
C TYR A 15 16.96 0.91 14.72
N PRO A 16 17.08 0.51 16.01
CA PRO A 16 16.00 -0.08 16.84
C PRO A 16 14.88 0.93 17.09
N LEU A 17 13.66 0.41 17.26
CA LEU A 17 12.51 1.23 17.64
C LEU A 17 12.76 1.99 18.96
N PRO A 18 12.12 3.16 19.17
CA PRO A 18 12.23 3.89 20.41
C PRO A 18 11.92 3.00 21.62
N GLU A 19 12.67 3.17 22.70
CA GLU A 19 12.56 2.36 23.92
C GLU A 19 11.13 2.34 24.50
N ALA A 20 10.40 3.44 24.37
CA ALA A 20 9.01 3.52 24.79
C ALA A 20 8.10 2.54 24.02
N VAL A 21 8.33 2.35 22.73
CA VAL A 21 7.58 1.40 21.87
C VAL A 21 7.95 -0.03 22.26
N THR A 22 9.25 -0.32 22.33
CA THR A 22 9.76 -1.65 22.69
C THR A 22 9.29 -2.07 24.10
N ASN A 23 9.30 -1.16 25.07
CA ASN A 23 8.81 -1.44 26.41
C ASN A 23 7.29 -1.66 26.43
N ALA A 24 6.52 -0.89 25.67
CA ALA A 24 5.08 -1.09 25.57
C ALA A 24 4.75 -2.46 24.97
N TYR A 25 5.44 -2.85 23.91
CA TYR A 25 5.29 -4.16 23.27
C TYR A 25 5.65 -5.30 24.21
N ASN A 26 6.82 -5.25 24.87
CA ASN A 26 7.31 -6.31 25.74
C ASN A 26 6.46 -6.50 27.02
N ASN A 27 5.69 -5.49 27.42
CA ASN A 27 4.81 -5.55 28.59
C ASN A 27 3.32 -5.72 28.20
N ALA A 28 3.01 -5.93 26.92
CA ALA A 28 1.65 -6.17 26.47
C ALA A 28 1.30 -7.66 26.55
N ASP A 29 0.15 -7.98 27.15
CA ASP A 29 -0.40 -9.33 27.13
C ASP A 29 -1.08 -9.66 25.79
N ILE A 30 -1.50 -8.64 25.04
CA ILE A 30 -2.21 -8.77 23.78
C ILE A 30 -1.72 -7.67 22.83
N LEU A 31 -1.34 -8.05 21.62
CA LEU A 31 -1.10 -7.17 20.51
C LEU A 31 -2.33 -7.18 19.60
N ALA A 32 -2.88 -6.01 19.29
CA ALA A 32 -3.92 -5.85 18.29
C ALA A 32 -3.36 -5.05 17.12
N VAL A 33 -3.44 -5.59 15.92
CA VAL A 33 -3.00 -4.99 14.66
C VAL A 33 -4.20 -4.67 13.77
N GLU A 34 -4.01 -3.84 12.73
CA GLU A 34 -5.08 -3.48 11.80
C GLU A 34 -5.61 -4.69 11.04
N CYS A 35 -4.71 -5.55 10.58
CA CYS A 35 -5.06 -6.81 9.92
C CYS A 35 -3.92 -7.83 10.07
N ASP A 36 -4.24 -9.09 9.92
CA ASP A 36 -3.25 -10.16 9.78
C ASP A 36 -2.79 -10.19 8.32
N ILE A 37 -1.68 -9.51 8.05
CA ILE A 37 -1.12 -9.35 6.69
C ILE A 37 -0.74 -10.72 6.11
N THR A 38 -0.22 -11.61 6.95
CA THR A 38 0.26 -12.93 6.53
C THR A 38 -0.91 -13.80 6.06
N SER A 39 -1.94 -13.95 6.88
CA SER A 39 -3.11 -14.76 6.54
C SER A 39 -3.90 -14.17 5.37
N THR A 40 -3.97 -12.84 5.27
CA THR A 40 -4.67 -12.15 4.20
C THR A 40 -3.97 -12.33 2.84
N SER A 41 -2.64 -12.30 2.81
CA SER A 41 -1.87 -12.50 1.58
C SER A 41 -1.90 -13.95 1.07
N GLU A 42 -2.08 -14.92 1.95
CA GLU A 42 -2.17 -16.34 1.62
C GLU A 42 -3.58 -16.77 1.19
N ASP A 43 -4.61 -15.98 1.51
CA ASP A 43 -5.99 -16.26 1.11
C ASP A 43 -6.21 -15.96 -0.38
N GLY A 44 -6.12 -17.00 -1.19
CA GLY A 44 -6.31 -16.92 -2.64
C GLY A 44 -7.72 -16.45 -3.06
N GLU A 45 -8.76 -16.68 -2.26
CA GLU A 45 -10.11 -16.19 -2.54
C GLU A 45 -10.22 -14.70 -2.24
N TYR A 46 -9.64 -14.25 -1.15
CA TYR A 46 -9.55 -12.83 -0.82
C TYR A 46 -8.82 -12.06 -1.92
N MET A 47 -7.64 -12.53 -2.32
CA MET A 47 -6.84 -11.89 -3.38
C MET A 47 -7.58 -11.85 -4.72
N LYS A 48 -8.28 -12.92 -5.08
CA LYS A 48 -9.11 -12.97 -6.29
C LYS A 48 -10.27 -11.97 -6.25
N ASN A 49 -10.90 -11.82 -5.09
CA ASN A 49 -11.98 -10.86 -4.91
C ASN A 49 -11.46 -9.42 -4.92
N LEU A 50 -10.31 -9.17 -4.31
CA LEU A 50 -9.64 -7.88 -4.34
C LEU A 50 -9.30 -7.48 -5.80
N MET A 51 -8.68 -8.37 -6.57
CA MET A 51 -8.38 -8.12 -7.98
C MET A 51 -9.62 -7.78 -8.80
N LYS A 52 -10.75 -8.47 -8.58
CA LYS A 52 -12.01 -8.14 -9.25
C LYS A 52 -12.52 -6.74 -8.89
N GLN A 53 -12.30 -6.30 -7.64
CA GLN A 53 -12.71 -4.97 -7.21
C GLN A 53 -11.80 -3.86 -7.74
N MET A 54 -10.54 -4.17 -8.04
CA MET A 54 -9.60 -3.24 -8.64
C MET A 54 -9.96 -2.87 -10.08
N LEU A 55 -10.67 -3.74 -10.78
CA LEU A 55 -10.98 -3.62 -12.20
C LEU A 55 -12.39 -3.04 -12.42
N TYR A 56 -12.56 -2.34 -13.55
CA TYR A 56 -13.89 -2.06 -14.07
C TYR A 56 -14.49 -3.32 -14.68
N ASN A 57 -15.79 -3.53 -14.44
CA ASN A 57 -16.55 -4.68 -14.95
C ASN A 57 -17.69 -4.27 -15.90
N ASP A 58 -17.76 -3.00 -16.24
CA ASP A 58 -18.80 -2.36 -17.04
C ASP A 58 -18.28 -1.82 -18.38
N ASN A 59 -17.07 -2.23 -18.78
CA ASN A 59 -16.36 -1.78 -19.98
C ASN A 59 -16.00 -0.29 -19.99
N THR A 60 -16.08 0.39 -18.86
CA THR A 60 -15.57 1.74 -18.71
C THR A 60 -14.05 1.76 -18.49
N LYS A 61 -13.44 2.93 -18.58
CA LYS A 61 -12.00 3.12 -18.48
C LYS A 61 -11.69 4.20 -17.45
N LEU A 62 -10.48 4.18 -16.90
CA LEU A 62 -9.99 5.17 -15.94
C LEU A 62 -10.23 6.60 -16.42
N SER A 63 -9.95 6.89 -17.69
CA SER A 63 -10.15 8.20 -18.33
C SER A 63 -11.60 8.72 -18.27
N GLN A 64 -12.58 7.86 -18.05
CA GLN A 64 -13.99 8.24 -17.90
C GLN A 64 -14.40 8.53 -16.44
N HIS A 65 -13.53 8.23 -15.48
CA HIS A 65 -13.82 8.31 -14.04
C HIS A 65 -12.95 9.32 -13.29
N ILE A 66 -11.97 9.93 -13.94
CA ILE A 66 -11.13 11.00 -13.39
C ILE A 66 -11.18 12.22 -14.30
N SER A 67 -10.80 13.39 -13.78
CA SER A 67 -10.75 14.61 -14.61
C SER A 67 -9.63 14.55 -15.64
N GLU A 68 -9.77 15.32 -16.73
CA GLU A 68 -8.72 15.44 -17.75
C GLU A 68 -7.39 15.94 -17.14
N GLU A 69 -7.48 16.83 -16.16
CA GLU A 69 -6.31 17.33 -15.43
C GLU A 69 -5.60 16.20 -14.68
N ALA A 70 -6.35 15.38 -13.91
CA ALA A 70 -5.81 14.24 -13.18
C ALA A 70 -5.23 13.19 -14.13
N TYR A 71 -5.90 12.93 -15.25
CA TYR A 71 -5.42 11.99 -16.27
C TYR A 71 -4.10 12.46 -16.91
N SER A 72 -4.00 13.72 -17.26
CA SER A 72 -2.78 14.31 -17.82
C SER A 72 -1.62 14.33 -16.82
N ALA A 73 -1.91 14.64 -15.55
CA ALA A 73 -0.92 14.59 -14.48
C ALA A 73 -0.40 13.15 -14.27
N LEU A 74 -1.31 12.17 -14.24
CA LEU A 74 -0.97 10.76 -14.13
C LEU A 74 -0.11 10.29 -15.30
N GLN A 75 -0.47 10.65 -16.54
CA GLN A 75 0.30 10.32 -17.73
C GLN A 75 1.73 10.88 -17.65
N THR A 76 1.86 12.13 -17.23
CA THR A 76 3.17 12.78 -17.06
C THR A 76 4.00 12.06 -15.99
N TYR A 77 3.37 11.73 -14.88
CA TYR A 77 4.01 11.04 -13.77
C TYR A 77 4.52 9.65 -14.14
N LEU A 78 3.66 8.85 -14.79
CA LEU A 78 4.02 7.51 -15.28
C LEU A 78 5.16 7.55 -16.31
N GLY A 79 5.25 8.64 -17.09
CA GLY A 79 6.32 8.85 -18.04
C GLY A 79 7.73 8.87 -17.39
N TYR A 80 7.86 9.33 -16.13
CA TYR A 80 9.12 9.26 -15.38
C TYR A 80 9.57 7.83 -15.10
N TRP A 81 8.62 6.89 -15.04
CA TRP A 81 8.87 5.46 -14.81
C TRP A 81 8.93 4.66 -16.11
N GLY A 82 8.82 5.33 -17.27
CA GLY A 82 8.76 4.66 -18.55
C GLY A 82 7.49 3.82 -18.78
N MET A 83 6.43 4.11 -18.01
CA MET A 83 5.15 3.41 -18.07
C MET A 83 4.15 4.15 -18.96
N ASP A 84 3.36 3.39 -19.73
CA ASP A 84 2.25 3.92 -20.51
C ASP A 84 0.96 3.85 -19.69
N ILE A 85 0.20 4.95 -19.67
CA ILE A 85 -1.06 5.04 -18.93
C ILE A 85 -2.10 4.02 -19.41
N SER A 86 -2.00 3.55 -20.65
CA SER A 86 -2.90 2.54 -21.20
C SER A 86 -2.92 1.24 -20.41
N ALA A 87 -1.83 0.92 -19.73
CA ALA A 87 -1.74 -0.23 -18.84
C ALA A 87 -2.65 -0.11 -17.60
N LEU A 88 -3.01 1.12 -17.21
CA LEU A 88 -3.82 1.42 -16.03
C LEU A 88 -5.29 1.71 -16.37
N GLU A 89 -5.68 1.77 -17.65
CA GLU A 89 -7.03 2.12 -18.10
C GLU A 89 -8.13 1.18 -17.57
N VAL A 90 -7.77 -0.06 -17.28
CA VAL A 90 -8.73 -1.06 -16.78
C VAL A 90 -8.96 -1.00 -15.27
N TYR A 91 -8.13 -0.23 -14.55
CA TYR A 91 -8.16 -0.14 -13.10
C TYR A 91 -8.97 1.03 -12.60
N ARG A 92 -9.60 0.84 -11.46
CA ARG A 92 -10.31 1.89 -10.74
C ARG A 92 -9.33 2.89 -10.10
N PRO A 93 -9.72 4.17 -9.88
CA PRO A 93 -8.82 5.21 -9.37
C PRO A 93 -8.08 4.84 -8.09
N TRP A 94 -8.75 4.17 -7.13
CA TRP A 94 -8.10 3.75 -5.89
C TRP A 94 -7.00 2.71 -6.10
N ALA A 95 -7.20 1.79 -7.05
CA ALA A 95 -6.19 0.77 -7.38
C ALA A 95 -4.99 1.41 -8.09
N VAL A 96 -5.24 2.41 -8.95
CA VAL A 96 -4.17 3.23 -9.56
C VAL A 96 -3.38 3.97 -8.48
N SER A 97 -4.05 4.60 -7.51
CA SER A 97 -3.38 5.27 -6.38
C SER A 97 -2.46 4.31 -5.62
N SER A 98 -2.96 3.12 -5.26
CA SER A 98 -2.14 2.10 -4.59
C SER A 98 -0.92 1.65 -5.42
N THR A 99 -1.07 1.60 -6.74
CA THR A 99 0.05 1.30 -7.64
C THR A 99 1.10 2.41 -7.60
N LEU A 100 0.67 3.67 -7.62
CA LEU A 100 1.58 4.82 -7.51
C LEU A 100 2.32 4.85 -6.17
N ASP A 101 1.63 4.56 -5.06
CA ASP A 101 2.25 4.48 -3.74
C ASP A 101 3.33 3.38 -3.71
N THR A 102 3.06 2.22 -4.33
CA THR A 102 4.04 1.13 -4.45
C THR A 102 5.28 1.57 -5.25
N LEU A 103 5.09 2.26 -6.37
CA LEU A 103 6.19 2.79 -7.19
C LEU A 103 7.03 3.80 -6.40
N LEU A 104 6.39 4.70 -5.65
CA LEU A 104 7.07 5.67 -4.80
C LEU A 104 7.93 5.00 -3.73
N ILE A 105 7.39 3.97 -3.08
CA ILE A 105 8.12 3.20 -2.06
C ILE A 105 9.33 2.51 -2.70
N GLN A 106 9.14 1.86 -3.87
CA GLN A 106 10.22 1.16 -4.58
C GLN A 106 11.37 2.08 -5.03
N ASP A 107 11.09 3.35 -5.33
CA ASP A 107 12.09 4.35 -5.70
C ASP A 107 12.69 5.08 -4.49
N SER A 108 12.31 4.68 -3.31
CA SER A 108 12.76 5.28 -2.05
C SER A 108 13.61 4.31 -1.24
N ASP A 109 14.19 4.81 -0.14
CA ASP A 109 14.88 3.97 0.84
C ASP A 109 13.91 3.28 1.83
N PHE A 110 12.59 3.44 1.62
CA PHE A 110 11.58 2.79 2.45
C PHE A 110 11.35 1.35 2.00
N ASP A 111 11.12 0.48 2.97
CA ASP A 111 10.93 -0.95 2.79
C ASP A 111 9.65 -1.38 3.51
N THR A 112 8.74 -2.01 2.79
CA THR A 112 7.48 -2.51 3.36
C THR A 112 7.70 -3.69 4.29
N GLU A 113 8.76 -4.50 4.10
CA GLU A 113 9.11 -5.58 5.02
C GLU A 113 9.55 -5.05 6.38
N LYS A 114 10.00 -3.79 6.43
CA LYS A 114 10.36 -3.07 7.66
C LYS A 114 9.20 -2.27 8.24
N GLY A 115 8.01 -2.38 7.68
CA GLY A 115 6.81 -1.78 8.25
C GLY A 115 6.59 -2.24 9.69
N LEU A 116 6.02 -1.35 10.52
CA LEU A 116 5.87 -1.61 11.95
C LEU A 116 5.02 -2.86 12.23
N ASP A 117 3.97 -3.07 11.45
CA ASP A 117 3.10 -4.24 11.60
C ASP A 117 3.86 -5.54 11.31
N ASN A 118 4.67 -5.57 10.26
CA ASN A 118 5.51 -6.71 9.91
C ASN A 118 6.60 -6.98 10.96
N PHE A 119 7.12 -5.94 11.59
CA PHE A 119 8.16 -6.07 12.60
C PHE A 119 7.63 -6.57 13.94
N LEU A 120 6.38 -6.25 14.30
CA LEU A 120 5.77 -6.61 15.57
C LEU A 120 5.00 -7.95 15.51
N LEU A 121 4.69 -8.48 14.33
CA LEU A 121 4.04 -9.77 14.12
C LEU A 121 5.06 -10.90 14.07
#